data_00c1d8120fd723ba3770dcaf27dc5b52
#
_entry.id   00c1d8120fd723ba3770dcaf27dc5b52
#
_cell.length_a   1.000
_cell.length_b   1.000
_cell.length_c   1.000
_cell.angle_alpha   90.00
_cell.angle_beta   90.00
_cell.angle_gamma   90.00
#
_symmetry.space_group_name_H-M   'P 1'
#
loop_
_entity.id
_entity.type
_entity.pdbx_description
1 polymer ?
#
loop_
_entity_poly.entity_id
_entity_poly.type
_entity_poly.pdbx_seq_one_letter_code
_entity_poly.pdbx_strand_id
1 'polypeptide(L)'
;MRTGSNESAELMELLSAERQFSMYGPSHWAVIAVFVVGAGLLVWIGRRQTEAQARRLGRILAVLTAAIFGSVLIYSLFPPSIGRSVPLNLTDLATAAAVCAWWSQRHWAFALTYYWGLVLSTQALITPVLRGPDFPDYRFLGFWAIHVLVVWAAIYLTWGRRMRPRWRSYRFVVVVTLIWAAVTFTFNSIAGTDYGFLNTKLTTRSLLDIMGPWPVYLLTATTLVVIVWALMTWPWERIRRPAKQGPQPV
;
A
#
# COMPACT_ATOMS: atom_id res chain seq x y z
N MET A 1 35.40 -34.73 -26.83
CA MET A 1 34.13 -34.92 -26.13
C MET A 1 33.99 -34.01 -24.87
N ARG A 2 34.58 -32.80 -24.84
CA ARG A 2 34.48 -31.85 -23.68
C ARG A 2 33.70 -30.56 -23.97
N THR A 3 33.26 -30.34 -25.21
CA THR A 3 32.55 -29.14 -25.60
C THR A 3 31.05 -29.15 -25.27
N GLY A 4 30.39 -30.29 -25.31
CA GLY A 4 28.94 -30.37 -25.06
C GLY A 4 28.50 -30.24 -23.61
N SER A 5 29.40 -30.53 -22.63
CA SER A 5 29.07 -30.35 -21.21
C SER A 5 29.14 -28.91 -20.75
N ASN A 6 29.98 -28.08 -21.39
CA ASN A 6 30.11 -26.67 -21.07
C ASN A 6 28.94 -25.86 -21.67
N GLU A 7 28.55 -26.15 -22.89
CA GLU A 7 27.35 -25.54 -23.51
C GLU A 7 26.06 -25.84 -22.76
N SER A 8 25.93 -27.11 -22.30
CA SER A 8 24.77 -27.48 -21.50
C SER A 8 24.75 -26.82 -20.11
N ALA A 9 25.91 -26.60 -19.51
CA ALA A 9 26.05 -25.86 -18.25
C ALA A 9 25.76 -24.37 -18.42
N GLU A 10 26.31 -23.73 -19.46
CA GLU A 10 26.01 -22.33 -19.81
C GLU A 10 24.52 -22.14 -20.16
N LEU A 11 23.94 -23.05 -20.92
CA LEU A 11 22.52 -23.00 -21.25
C LEU A 11 21.64 -23.16 -20.00
N MET A 12 22.02 -24.06 -19.07
CA MET A 12 21.33 -24.21 -17.79
C MET A 12 21.53 -22.99 -16.90
N GLU A 13 22.71 -22.38 -16.90
CA GLU A 13 23.01 -21.13 -16.18
C GLU A 13 22.22 -19.94 -16.76
N LEU A 14 22.12 -19.83 -18.08
CA LEU A 14 21.28 -18.85 -18.79
C LEU A 14 19.78 -19.11 -18.57
N LEU A 15 19.33 -20.35 -18.51
CA LEU A 15 17.94 -20.72 -18.23
C LEU A 15 17.60 -20.58 -16.74
N SER A 16 18.58 -20.74 -15.85
CA SER A 16 18.44 -20.57 -14.41
C SER A 16 18.73 -19.15 -13.92
N ALA A 17 19.24 -18.26 -14.77
CA ALA A 17 19.38 -16.85 -14.45
C ALA A 17 17.98 -16.27 -14.26
N GLU A 18 17.48 -16.37 -13.02
CA GLU A 18 16.21 -15.75 -12.62
C GLU A 18 16.26 -14.28 -13.03
N ARG A 19 15.39 -13.91 -13.97
CA ARG A 19 15.29 -12.51 -14.41
C ARG A 19 15.01 -11.63 -13.19
N GLN A 20 15.94 -10.76 -12.86
CA GLN A 20 15.79 -9.83 -11.75
C GLN A 20 14.78 -8.73 -12.11
N PHE A 21 13.94 -8.37 -11.16
CA PHE A 21 13.00 -7.27 -11.34
C PHE A 21 13.75 -5.97 -11.62
N SER A 22 13.30 -5.26 -12.65
CA SER A 22 13.81 -3.93 -13.02
C SER A 22 12.70 -2.90 -12.91
N MET A 23 12.94 -1.86 -12.13
CA MET A 23 12.03 -0.71 -12.03
C MET A 23 11.88 -0.06 -13.43
N TYR A 24 10.63 0.18 -13.83
CA TYR A 24 10.23 0.65 -15.17
C TYR A 24 10.52 -0.34 -16.31
N GLY A 25 10.86 -1.58 -15.99
CA GLY A 25 10.92 -2.68 -16.97
C GLY A 25 9.53 -3.14 -17.43
N PRO A 26 9.47 -4.08 -18.40
CA PRO A 26 8.19 -4.52 -18.99
C PRO A 26 7.19 -5.06 -17.97
N SER A 27 7.64 -5.85 -17.00
CA SER A 27 6.81 -6.40 -15.92
C SER A 27 6.21 -5.31 -15.04
N HIS A 28 6.98 -4.26 -14.70
CA HIS A 28 6.48 -3.11 -13.94
C HIS A 28 5.40 -2.36 -14.74
N TRP A 29 5.62 -2.08 -16.01
CA TRP A 29 4.62 -1.43 -16.85
C TRP A 29 3.36 -2.28 -17.03
N ALA A 30 3.50 -3.61 -17.13
CA ALA A 30 2.36 -4.52 -17.14
C ALA A 30 1.53 -4.41 -15.86
N VAL A 31 2.18 -4.36 -14.69
CA VAL A 31 1.48 -4.16 -13.40
C VAL A 31 0.78 -2.80 -13.35
N ILE A 32 1.43 -1.72 -13.82
CA ILE A 32 0.81 -0.40 -13.87
C ILE A 32 -0.42 -0.40 -14.79
N ALA A 33 -0.33 -1.06 -15.95
CA ALA A 33 -1.47 -1.19 -16.86
C ALA A 33 -2.64 -1.95 -16.20
N VAL A 34 -2.37 -3.09 -15.56
CA VAL A 34 -3.37 -3.86 -14.79
C VAL A 34 -3.97 -3.01 -13.68
N PHE A 35 -3.13 -2.28 -12.94
CA PHE A 35 -3.59 -1.37 -11.89
C PHE A 35 -4.57 -0.31 -12.42
N VAL A 36 -4.21 0.39 -13.49
CA VAL A 36 -5.03 1.49 -14.04
C VAL A 36 -6.36 0.96 -14.59
N VAL A 37 -6.31 -0.13 -15.37
CA VAL A 37 -7.52 -0.77 -15.93
C VAL A 37 -8.44 -1.26 -14.81
N GLY A 38 -7.88 -1.97 -13.83
CA GLY A 38 -8.64 -2.49 -12.69
C GLY A 38 -9.24 -1.39 -11.83
N ALA A 39 -8.52 -0.29 -11.59
CA ALA A 39 -9.04 0.87 -10.88
C ALA A 39 -10.24 1.50 -11.60
N GLY A 40 -10.13 1.69 -12.93
CA GLY A 40 -11.22 2.20 -13.75
C GLY A 40 -12.47 1.29 -13.72
N LEU A 41 -12.26 -0.02 -13.87
CA LEU A 41 -13.33 -1.02 -13.80
C LEU A 41 -14.01 -1.02 -12.43
N LEU A 42 -13.24 -0.98 -11.33
CA LEU A 42 -13.78 -0.96 -9.97
C LEU A 42 -14.61 0.29 -9.70
N VAL A 43 -14.18 1.46 -10.18
CA VAL A 43 -14.99 2.68 -10.09
C VAL A 43 -16.27 2.56 -10.90
N TRP A 44 -16.18 2.08 -12.14
CA TRP A 44 -17.32 1.90 -13.01
C TRP A 44 -18.35 0.91 -12.43
N ILE A 45 -17.88 -0.27 -11.97
CA ILE A 45 -18.71 -1.28 -11.31
C ILE A 45 -19.33 -0.68 -10.04
N GLY A 46 -18.51 -0.07 -9.17
CA GLY A 46 -18.96 0.48 -7.88
C GLY A 46 -20.07 1.51 -7.99
N ARG A 47 -20.09 2.28 -9.10
CA ARG A 47 -21.14 3.27 -9.38
C ARG A 47 -22.48 2.67 -9.83
N ARG A 48 -22.45 1.44 -10.36
CA ARG A 48 -23.62 0.76 -10.94
C ARG A 48 -24.19 -0.33 -10.04
N GLN A 49 -23.48 -0.71 -8.98
CA GLN A 49 -23.86 -1.77 -8.07
C GLN A 49 -24.99 -1.34 -7.11
N THR A 50 -25.87 -2.28 -6.82
CA THR A 50 -26.75 -2.22 -5.64
C THR A 50 -25.93 -2.43 -4.36
N GLU A 51 -26.49 -2.09 -3.20
CA GLU A 51 -25.82 -2.31 -1.90
C GLU A 51 -25.50 -3.79 -1.64
N ALA A 52 -26.38 -4.70 -2.07
CA ALA A 52 -26.16 -6.14 -1.93
C ALA A 52 -24.97 -6.62 -2.78
N GLN A 53 -24.91 -6.16 -4.05
CA GLN A 53 -23.80 -6.47 -4.96
C GLN A 53 -22.47 -5.89 -4.45
N ALA A 54 -22.48 -4.66 -3.94
CA ALA A 54 -21.31 -4.00 -3.39
C ALA A 54 -20.78 -4.73 -2.15
N ARG A 55 -21.67 -5.20 -1.26
CA ARG A 55 -21.29 -6.03 -0.13
C ARG A 55 -20.71 -7.38 -0.56
N ARG A 56 -21.30 -8.02 -1.58
CA ARG A 56 -20.80 -9.30 -2.11
C ARG A 56 -19.42 -9.14 -2.72
N LEU A 57 -19.20 -8.16 -3.59
CA LEU A 57 -17.89 -7.87 -4.19
C LEU A 57 -16.87 -7.53 -3.12
N GLY A 58 -17.23 -6.66 -2.17
CA GLY A 58 -16.36 -6.29 -1.07
C GLY A 58 -15.91 -7.49 -0.24
N ARG A 59 -16.82 -8.44 0.08
CA ARG A 59 -16.44 -9.68 0.80
C ARG A 59 -15.52 -10.57 -0.01
N ILE A 60 -15.75 -10.72 -1.32
CA ILE A 60 -14.87 -11.50 -2.21
C ILE A 60 -13.47 -10.90 -2.22
N LEU A 61 -13.34 -9.57 -2.42
CA LEU A 61 -12.06 -8.89 -2.44
C LEU A 61 -11.39 -8.85 -1.05
N ALA A 62 -12.16 -8.79 0.04
CA ALA A 62 -11.63 -8.92 1.39
C ALA A 62 -11.01 -10.30 1.62
N VAL A 63 -11.70 -11.38 1.24
CA VAL A 63 -11.19 -12.76 1.37
C VAL A 63 -9.95 -12.95 0.51
N LEU A 64 -9.98 -12.48 -0.74
CA LEU A 64 -8.83 -12.55 -1.64
C LEU A 64 -7.63 -11.79 -1.05
N THR A 65 -7.83 -10.55 -0.61
CA THR A 65 -6.76 -9.74 0.00
C THR A 65 -6.21 -10.40 1.26
N ALA A 66 -7.09 -10.93 2.13
CA ALA A 66 -6.70 -11.61 3.35
C ALA A 66 -5.92 -12.92 3.06
N ALA A 67 -6.33 -13.70 2.06
CA ALA A 67 -5.63 -14.92 1.65
C ALA A 67 -4.23 -14.61 1.11
N ILE A 68 -4.10 -13.61 0.24
CA ILE A 68 -2.79 -13.18 -0.29
C ILE A 68 -1.92 -12.63 0.84
N PHE A 69 -2.45 -11.77 1.69
CA PHE A 69 -1.71 -11.22 2.83
C PHE A 69 -1.28 -12.32 3.80
N GLY A 70 -2.18 -13.24 4.14
CA GLY A 70 -1.87 -14.40 4.97
C GLY A 70 -0.77 -15.27 4.37
N SER A 71 -0.81 -15.53 3.05
CA SER A 71 0.24 -16.29 2.37
C SER A 71 1.61 -15.60 2.44
N VAL A 72 1.65 -14.27 2.29
CA VAL A 72 2.89 -13.49 2.40
C VAL A 72 3.42 -13.51 3.84
N LEU A 73 2.55 -13.40 4.84
CA LEU A 73 2.95 -13.54 6.25
C LEU A 73 3.50 -14.94 6.54
N ILE A 74 2.81 -16.00 6.08
CA ILE A 74 3.29 -17.37 6.23
C ILE A 74 4.66 -17.54 5.56
N TYR A 75 4.83 -17.06 4.34
CA TYR A 75 6.13 -17.11 3.64
C TYR A 75 7.24 -16.40 4.43
N SER A 76 6.92 -15.28 5.10
CA SER A 76 7.91 -14.55 5.91
C SER A 76 8.37 -15.29 7.16
N LEU A 77 7.63 -16.34 7.56
CA LEU A 77 8.00 -17.19 8.70
C LEU A 77 9.04 -18.28 8.35
N PHE A 78 9.40 -18.45 7.06
CA PHE A 78 10.31 -19.49 6.62
C PHE A 78 11.52 -18.92 5.84
N PRO A 79 12.74 -18.86 6.46
CA PRO A 79 13.05 -19.07 7.89
C PRO A 79 12.54 -17.92 8.76
N PRO A 80 12.13 -18.16 10.00
CA PRO A 80 11.64 -17.10 10.88
C PRO A 80 12.75 -16.11 11.25
N SER A 81 12.40 -14.83 11.27
CA SER A 81 13.32 -13.76 11.65
C SER A 81 12.57 -12.63 12.33
N ILE A 82 13.02 -12.21 13.50
CA ILE A 82 12.38 -11.11 14.23
C ILE A 82 12.36 -9.80 13.43
N GLY A 83 13.33 -9.61 12.52
CA GLY A 83 13.42 -8.40 11.68
C GLY A 83 12.56 -8.45 10.40
N ARG A 84 11.86 -9.57 10.11
CA ARG A 84 11.10 -9.74 8.87
C ARG A 84 9.71 -10.35 9.09
N SER A 85 9.57 -11.23 10.07
CA SER A 85 8.38 -12.07 10.22
C SER A 85 7.28 -11.44 11.08
N VAL A 86 7.55 -10.32 11.74
CA VAL A 86 6.54 -9.59 12.53
C VAL A 86 5.83 -8.57 11.62
N PRO A 87 4.49 -8.55 11.58
CA PRO A 87 3.74 -7.66 10.69
C PRO A 87 3.66 -6.22 11.25
N LEU A 88 4.80 -5.55 11.36
CA LEU A 88 4.92 -4.19 11.88
C LEU A 88 5.17 -3.13 10.81
N ASN A 89 5.36 -3.51 9.54
CA ASN A 89 5.42 -2.51 8.50
C ASN A 89 4.07 -1.82 8.34
N LEU A 90 4.09 -0.54 8.00
CA LEU A 90 2.85 0.20 7.77
C LEU A 90 2.03 -0.40 6.60
N THR A 91 2.69 -1.07 5.66
CA THR A 91 2.05 -1.83 4.59
C THR A 91 1.21 -2.98 5.13
N ASP A 92 1.67 -3.67 6.17
CA ASP A 92 0.93 -4.78 6.78
C ASP A 92 -0.37 -4.28 7.42
N LEU A 93 -0.27 -3.15 8.15
CA LEU A 93 -1.43 -2.51 8.75
C LEU A 93 -2.37 -1.93 7.69
N ALA A 94 -1.84 -1.34 6.63
CA ALA A 94 -2.62 -0.82 5.52
C ALA A 94 -3.39 -1.94 4.81
N THR A 95 -2.77 -3.12 4.66
CA THR A 95 -3.42 -4.30 4.08
C THR A 95 -4.52 -4.84 4.99
N ALA A 96 -4.26 -4.95 6.29
CA ALA A 96 -5.29 -5.33 7.26
C ALA A 96 -6.46 -4.34 7.29
N ALA A 97 -6.17 -3.04 7.24
CA ALA A 97 -7.19 -2.00 7.14
C ALA A 97 -8.00 -2.12 5.84
N ALA A 98 -7.34 -2.43 4.71
CA ALA A 98 -8.02 -2.64 3.42
C ALA A 98 -8.93 -3.88 3.45
N VAL A 99 -8.50 -4.98 4.06
CA VAL A 99 -9.37 -6.16 4.30
C VAL A 99 -10.62 -5.76 5.08
N CYS A 100 -10.44 -5.03 6.20
CA CYS A 100 -11.55 -4.53 6.99
C CYS A 100 -12.44 -3.56 6.20
N ALA A 101 -11.86 -2.71 5.37
CA ALA A 101 -12.59 -1.74 4.55
C ALA A 101 -13.40 -2.41 3.43
N TRP A 102 -12.82 -3.39 2.72
CA TRP A 102 -13.52 -4.24 1.75
C TRP A 102 -14.70 -4.96 2.38
N TRP A 103 -14.49 -5.58 3.55
CA TRP A 103 -15.52 -6.39 4.23
C TRP A 103 -16.66 -5.56 4.79
N SER A 104 -16.32 -4.53 5.56
CA SER A 104 -17.29 -3.82 6.39
C SER A 104 -17.78 -2.51 5.84
N GLN A 105 -17.03 -1.89 4.91
CA GLN A 105 -17.25 -0.54 4.40
C GLN A 105 -17.44 0.52 5.52
N ARG A 106 -16.87 0.26 6.71
CA ARG A 106 -16.95 1.19 7.84
C ARG A 106 -16.01 2.38 7.67
N HIS A 107 -16.43 3.54 8.12
CA HIS A 107 -15.70 4.80 7.92
C HIS A 107 -14.28 4.81 8.52
N TRP A 108 -14.04 4.14 9.65
CA TRP A 108 -12.70 4.08 10.23
C TRP A 108 -11.73 3.26 9.36
N ALA A 109 -12.18 2.09 8.89
CA ALA A 109 -11.37 1.24 8.00
C ALA A 109 -11.15 1.92 6.65
N PHE A 110 -12.20 2.54 6.08
CA PHE A 110 -12.09 3.38 4.89
C PHE A 110 -11.06 4.50 5.09
N ALA A 111 -11.08 5.20 6.23
CA ALA A 111 -10.15 6.29 6.48
C ALA A 111 -8.68 5.83 6.46
N LEU A 112 -8.35 4.74 7.17
CA LEU A 112 -7.01 4.15 7.15
C LEU A 112 -6.60 3.76 5.72
N THR A 113 -7.47 3.03 5.02
CA THR A 113 -7.22 2.58 3.64
C THR A 113 -7.07 3.76 2.68
N TYR A 114 -7.85 4.83 2.83
CA TYR A 114 -7.78 6.02 1.99
C TYR A 114 -6.43 6.72 2.10
N TYR A 115 -6.00 7.04 3.32
CA TYR A 115 -4.78 7.81 3.52
C TYR A 115 -3.52 6.96 3.32
N TRP A 116 -3.48 5.76 3.90
CA TRP A 116 -2.33 4.87 3.74
C TRP A 116 -2.24 4.30 2.31
N GLY A 117 -3.36 3.90 1.74
CA GLY A 117 -3.41 3.35 0.39
C GLY A 117 -3.03 4.36 -0.67
N LEU A 118 -3.66 5.55 -0.68
CA LEU A 118 -3.44 6.53 -1.74
C LEU A 118 -2.11 7.29 -1.63
N VAL A 119 -1.45 7.30 -0.48
CA VAL A 119 -0.14 7.96 -0.33
C VAL A 119 0.98 6.95 -0.28
N LEU A 120 0.93 6.03 0.70
CA LEU A 120 2.07 5.14 0.97
C LEU A 120 2.12 3.96 -0.01
N SER A 121 0.99 3.27 -0.25
CA SER A 121 0.97 2.14 -1.18
C SER A 121 1.10 2.57 -2.64
N THR A 122 0.60 3.77 -3.01
CA THR A 122 0.79 4.31 -4.36
C THR A 122 2.27 4.63 -4.62
N GLN A 123 3.01 5.11 -3.62
CA GLN A 123 4.45 5.30 -3.75
C GLN A 123 5.16 4.00 -4.10
N ALA A 124 4.75 2.87 -3.49
CA ALA A 124 5.32 1.56 -3.81
C ALA A 124 5.00 1.10 -5.26
N LEU A 125 3.88 1.58 -5.85
CA LEU A 125 3.57 1.35 -7.27
C LEU A 125 4.46 2.19 -8.20
N ILE A 126 4.89 3.37 -7.78
CA ILE A 126 5.70 4.28 -8.60
C ILE A 126 7.20 3.98 -8.43
N THR A 127 7.64 3.85 -7.19
CA THR A 127 9.06 3.61 -6.84
C THR A 127 9.17 2.37 -5.94
N PRO A 128 8.99 1.16 -6.52
CA PRO A 128 9.01 -0.08 -5.75
C PRO A 128 10.38 -0.37 -5.14
N VAL A 129 10.39 -0.79 -3.87
CA VAL A 129 11.59 -1.29 -3.17
C VAL A 129 11.69 -2.81 -3.30
N LEU A 130 11.16 -3.37 -4.39
CA LEU A 130 11.22 -4.79 -4.68
C LEU A 130 12.61 -5.17 -5.16
N ARG A 131 13.27 -6.07 -4.41
CA ARG A 131 14.54 -6.67 -4.81
C ARG A 131 14.34 -8.19 -4.95
N GLY A 132 14.76 -8.75 -6.06
CA GLY A 132 14.67 -10.18 -6.32
C GLY A 132 14.11 -10.52 -7.69
N PRO A 133 13.73 -11.77 -7.90
CA PRO A 133 13.24 -12.25 -9.19
C PRO A 133 12.02 -11.49 -9.70
N ASP A 134 11.94 -11.42 -11.03
CA ASP A 134 10.81 -10.87 -11.75
C ASP A 134 9.65 -11.86 -11.82
N PHE A 135 8.57 -11.47 -12.49
CA PHE A 135 7.44 -12.36 -12.79
C PHE A 135 7.94 -13.68 -13.43
N PRO A 136 7.40 -14.84 -12.98
CA PRO A 136 6.26 -15.08 -12.09
C PRO A 136 6.63 -15.39 -10.61
N ASP A 137 7.77 -14.93 -10.09
CA ASP A 137 8.20 -15.23 -8.72
C ASP A 137 7.14 -14.85 -7.67
N TYR A 138 7.02 -15.66 -6.62
CA TYR A 138 6.05 -15.44 -5.55
C TYR A 138 6.22 -14.10 -4.84
N ARG A 139 7.46 -13.63 -4.63
CA ARG A 139 7.76 -12.33 -4.00
C ARG A 139 7.29 -11.18 -4.87
N PHE A 140 7.46 -11.31 -6.20
CA PHE A 140 6.93 -10.35 -7.16
C PHE A 140 5.40 -10.29 -7.08
N LEU A 141 4.73 -11.44 -7.19
CA LEU A 141 3.27 -11.51 -7.15
C LEU A 141 2.69 -11.01 -5.83
N GLY A 142 3.26 -11.42 -4.70
CA GLY A 142 2.83 -11.00 -3.36
C GLY A 142 2.98 -9.49 -3.15
N PHE A 143 4.15 -8.93 -3.50
CA PHE A 143 4.40 -7.50 -3.40
C PHE A 143 3.38 -6.68 -4.19
N TRP A 144 3.20 -6.98 -5.46
CA TRP A 144 2.30 -6.22 -6.31
C TRP A 144 0.83 -6.41 -5.94
N ALA A 145 0.41 -7.65 -5.65
CA ALA A 145 -0.97 -7.93 -5.28
C ALA A 145 -1.40 -7.15 -4.02
N ILE A 146 -0.59 -7.13 -2.98
CA ILE A 146 -0.89 -6.39 -1.74
C ILE A 146 -1.04 -4.90 -2.05
N HIS A 147 -0.07 -4.28 -2.72
CA HIS A 147 -0.11 -2.83 -2.96
C HIS A 147 -1.26 -2.43 -3.89
N VAL A 148 -1.49 -3.20 -4.97
CA VAL A 148 -2.60 -2.96 -5.91
C VAL A 148 -3.95 -3.09 -5.21
N LEU A 149 -4.19 -4.15 -4.43
CA LEU A 149 -5.46 -4.39 -3.75
C LEU A 149 -5.76 -3.34 -2.68
N VAL A 150 -4.76 -2.83 -1.97
CA VAL A 150 -4.92 -1.74 -1.00
C VAL A 150 -5.33 -0.44 -1.71
N VAL A 151 -4.65 -0.08 -2.81
CA VAL A 151 -4.98 1.14 -3.55
C VAL A 151 -6.33 1.00 -4.26
N TRP A 152 -6.65 -0.16 -4.80
CA TRP A 152 -7.98 -0.44 -5.38
C TRP A 152 -9.10 -0.32 -4.35
N ALA A 153 -8.88 -0.77 -3.09
CA ALA A 153 -9.85 -0.58 -2.01
C ALA A 153 -10.12 0.90 -1.77
N ALA A 154 -9.07 1.71 -1.66
CA ALA A 154 -9.19 3.16 -1.49
C ALA A 154 -9.95 3.81 -2.65
N ILE A 155 -9.60 3.47 -3.90
CA ILE A 155 -10.22 4.00 -5.12
C ILE A 155 -11.70 3.58 -5.22
N TYR A 156 -11.98 2.28 -5.06
CA TYR A 156 -13.33 1.75 -5.13
C TYR A 156 -14.27 2.40 -4.09
N LEU A 157 -13.83 2.46 -2.84
CA LEU A 157 -14.65 3.03 -1.77
C LEU A 157 -14.85 4.53 -1.95
N THR A 158 -13.84 5.26 -2.40
CA THR A 158 -13.91 6.72 -2.60
C THR A 158 -14.76 7.08 -3.81
N TRP A 159 -14.41 6.59 -4.99
CA TRP A 159 -15.03 7.05 -6.24
C TRP A 159 -16.11 6.09 -6.77
N GLY A 160 -16.04 4.81 -6.45
CA GLY A 160 -17.09 3.84 -6.75
C GLY A 160 -18.26 3.95 -5.77
N ARG A 161 -17.99 3.83 -4.47
CA ARG A 161 -19.01 3.88 -3.39
C ARG A 161 -19.27 5.29 -2.84
N ARG A 162 -18.57 6.30 -3.35
CA ARG A 162 -18.73 7.70 -2.96
C ARG A 162 -18.53 7.98 -1.47
N MET A 163 -17.71 7.16 -0.79
CA MET A 163 -17.29 7.44 0.57
C MET A 163 -16.33 8.63 0.57
N ARG A 164 -16.47 9.51 1.54
CA ARG A 164 -15.68 10.76 1.58
C ARG A 164 -14.94 10.89 2.90
N PRO A 165 -13.65 11.20 2.89
CA PRO A 165 -12.91 11.49 4.12
C PRO A 165 -13.41 12.79 4.74
N ARG A 166 -13.22 12.92 6.05
CA ARG A 166 -13.60 14.08 6.86
C ARG A 166 -12.42 14.53 7.71
N TRP A 167 -12.42 15.74 8.23
CA TRP A 167 -11.41 16.18 9.20
C TRP A 167 -11.33 15.28 10.44
N ARG A 168 -12.45 14.67 10.86
CA ARG A 168 -12.43 13.65 11.92
C ARG A 168 -11.66 12.40 11.49
N SER A 169 -11.83 11.95 10.24
CA SER A 169 -11.08 10.82 9.66
C SER A 169 -9.59 11.12 9.57
N TYR A 170 -9.24 12.31 9.12
CA TYR A 170 -7.86 12.80 9.08
C TYR A 170 -7.20 12.73 10.47
N ARG A 171 -7.80 13.36 11.47
CA ARG A 171 -7.27 13.35 12.85
C ARG A 171 -7.12 11.93 13.40
N PHE A 172 -8.12 11.08 13.17
CA PHE A 172 -8.07 9.67 13.56
C PHE A 172 -6.87 8.95 12.94
N VAL A 173 -6.65 9.07 11.63
CA VAL A 173 -5.54 8.38 10.95
C VAL A 173 -4.19 8.94 11.40
N VAL A 174 -4.05 10.25 11.59
CA VAL A 174 -2.82 10.86 12.13
C VAL A 174 -2.49 10.26 13.50
N VAL A 175 -3.46 10.20 14.41
CA VAL A 175 -3.25 9.62 15.76
C VAL A 175 -2.87 8.14 15.67
N VAL A 176 -3.59 7.33 14.88
CA VAL A 176 -3.27 5.90 14.70
C VAL A 176 -1.87 5.71 14.13
N THR A 177 -1.47 6.54 13.17
CA THR A 177 -0.12 6.45 12.56
C THR A 177 0.97 6.85 13.55
N LEU A 178 0.75 7.87 14.38
CA LEU A 178 1.71 8.25 15.42
C LEU A 178 1.84 7.19 16.50
N ILE A 179 0.73 6.55 16.90
CA ILE A 179 0.76 5.41 17.84
C ILE A 179 1.55 4.25 17.22
N TRP A 180 1.26 3.91 15.97
CA TRP A 180 2.02 2.88 15.26
C TRP A 180 3.51 3.22 15.22
N ALA A 181 3.89 4.44 14.87
CA ALA A 181 5.28 4.85 14.80
C ALA A 181 5.98 4.73 16.16
N ALA A 182 5.32 5.16 17.26
CA ALA A 182 5.88 5.08 18.60
C ALA A 182 6.06 3.60 19.05
N VAL A 183 5.05 2.75 18.83
CA VAL A 183 5.11 1.33 19.17
C VAL A 183 6.20 0.62 18.36
N THR A 184 6.24 0.87 17.05
CA THR A 184 7.20 0.22 16.14
C THR A 184 8.62 0.71 16.41
N PHE A 185 8.82 2.01 16.67
CA PHE A 185 10.13 2.55 17.06
C PHE A 185 10.66 1.91 18.36
N THR A 186 9.78 1.78 19.36
CA THR A 186 10.13 1.11 20.63
C THR A 186 10.48 -0.36 20.41
N PHE A 187 9.66 -1.08 19.63
CA PHE A 187 9.94 -2.48 19.28
C PHE A 187 11.29 -2.62 18.56
N ASN A 188 11.54 -1.81 17.55
CA ASN A 188 12.78 -1.81 16.80
C ASN A 188 13.99 -1.58 17.72
N SER A 189 13.89 -0.61 18.64
CA SER A 189 14.98 -0.28 19.58
C SER A 189 15.29 -1.42 20.55
N ILE A 190 14.28 -2.19 20.97
CA ILE A 190 14.44 -3.34 21.86
C ILE A 190 14.93 -4.58 21.11
N ALA A 191 14.36 -4.83 19.93
CA ALA A 191 14.60 -6.05 19.15
C ALA A 191 15.76 -5.93 18.15
N GLY A 192 16.38 -4.76 18.00
CA GLY A 192 17.43 -4.52 17.00
C GLY A 192 16.96 -4.64 15.57
N THR A 193 15.70 -4.22 15.29
CA THR A 193 15.05 -4.31 13.98
C THR A 193 14.81 -2.92 13.38
N ASP A 194 14.29 -2.84 12.14
CA ASP A 194 14.01 -1.56 11.49
C ASP A 194 12.71 -1.57 10.68
N TYR A 195 11.62 -2.02 11.30
CA TYR A 195 10.30 -1.94 10.70
C TYR A 195 9.88 -0.49 10.44
N GLY A 196 9.35 -0.24 9.24
CA GLY A 196 8.91 1.10 8.85
C GLY A 196 10.04 2.11 8.63
N PHE A 197 11.30 1.65 8.65
CA PHE A 197 12.49 2.51 8.50
C PHE A 197 12.54 3.64 9.53
N LEU A 198 12.13 3.34 10.76
CA LEU A 198 12.06 4.34 11.82
C LEU A 198 13.39 4.54 12.57
N ASN A 199 14.25 3.51 12.62
CA ASN A 199 15.51 3.55 13.35
C ASN A 199 16.70 3.80 12.43
N THR A 200 16.62 3.36 11.17
CA THR A 200 17.67 3.60 10.17
C THR A 200 17.07 3.96 8.83
N LYS A 201 17.82 4.65 8.00
CA LYS A 201 17.41 5.04 6.67
C LYS A 201 17.58 3.87 5.67
N LEU A 202 16.71 3.79 4.68
CA LEU A 202 16.89 2.87 3.55
C LEU A 202 18.28 3.02 2.92
N THR A 203 18.95 1.90 2.68
CA THR A 203 20.25 1.87 1.97
C THR A 203 20.12 2.06 0.46
N THR A 204 18.90 1.96 -0.09
CA THR A 204 18.59 2.24 -1.49
C THR A 204 18.15 3.67 -1.69
N ARG A 205 18.50 4.25 -2.86
CA ARG A 205 18.01 5.57 -3.24
C ARG A 205 16.49 5.63 -3.15
N SER A 206 16.00 6.59 -2.37
CA SER A 206 14.58 6.79 -2.13
C SER A 206 14.29 8.28 -1.90
N LEU A 207 13.01 8.65 -1.86
CA LEU A 207 12.62 10.02 -1.48
C LEU A 207 13.14 10.43 -0.09
N LEU A 208 13.43 9.46 0.79
CA LEU A 208 14.01 9.75 2.11
C LEU A 208 15.40 10.38 2.01
N ASP A 209 16.11 10.24 0.88
CA ASP A 209 17.47 10.77 0.72
C ASP A 209 17.50 12.29 0.70
N ILE A 210 16.45 12.92 0.18
CA ILE A 210 16.30 14.37 0.13
C ILE A 210 15.71 14.96 1.41
N MET A 211 15.23 14.12 2.35
CA MET A 211 14.58 14.55 3.58
C MET A 211 15.54 14.79 4.76
N GLY A 212 16.86 14.61 4.54
CA GLY A 212 17.89 14.82 5.55
C GLY A 212 18.38 13.54 6.26
N PRO A 213 19.32 13.65 7.20
CA PRO A 213 19.83 12.51 7.97
C PRO A 213 18.82 12.05 9.03
N TRP A 214 19.05 10.86 9.61
CA TRP A 214 18.34 10.44 10.80
C TRP A 214 18.74 11.31 12.01
N PRO A 215 17.81 11.74 12.85
CA PRO A 215 16.35 11.50 12.85
C PRO A 215 15.55 12.57 12.06
N VAL A 216 16.20 13.54 11.41
CA VAL A 216 15.57 14.69 10.74
C VAL A 216 14.56 14.23 9.68
N TYR A 217 14.91 13.20 8.89
CA TYR A 217 13.99 12.70 7.85
C TYR A 217 12.66 12.20 8.42
N LEU A 218 12.61 11.70 9.66
CA LEU A 218 11.36 11.25 10.29
C LEU A 218 10.40 12.44 10.50
N LEU A 219 10.94 13.56 10.97
CA LEU A 219 10.15 14.79 11.15
C LEU A 219 9.68 15.34 9.79
N THR A 220 10.59 15.37 8.81
CA THR A 220 10.29 15.84 7.46
C THR A 220 9.22 14.96 6.80
N ALA A 221 9.39 13.63 6.85
CA ALA A 221 8.44 12.68 6.28
C ALA A 221 7.08 12.77 6.97
N THR A 222 7.05 12.81 8.31
CA THR A 222 5.82 12.95 9.08
C THR A 222 5.09 14.24 8.74
N THR A 223 5.81 15.37 8.71
CA THR A 223 5.24 16.68 8.36
C THR A 223 4.67 16.66 6.94
N LEU A 224 5.41 16.13 5.96
CA LEU A 224 4.96 16.02 4.59
C LEU A 224 3.69 15.18 4.47
N VAL A 225 3.66 14.02 5.10
CA VAL A 225 2.50 13.12 5.08
C VAL A 225 1.27 13.78 5.71
N VAL A 226 1.43 14.45 6.85
CA VAL A 226 0.35 15.18 7.53
C VAL A 226 -0.22 16.29 6.64
N ILE A 227 0.66 17.06 5.97
CA ILE A 227 0.24 18.12 5.02
C ILE A 227 -0.49 17.52 3.82
N VAL A 228 0.07 16.47 3.20
CA VAL A 228 -0.57 15.80 2.04
C VAL A 228 -1.95 15.25 2.41
N TRP A 229 -2.09 14.62 3.57
CA TRP A 229 -3.39 14.13 4.04
C TRP A 229 -4.39 15.26 4.34
N ALA A 230 -3.93 16.38 4.85
CA ALA A 230 -4.78 17.57 5.03
C ALA A 230 -5.27 18.10 3.68
N LEU A 231 -4.37 18.20 2.69
CA LEU A 231 -4.72 18.61 1.33
C LEU A 231 -5.68 17.62 0.66
N MET A 232 -5.53 16.31 0.88
CA MET A 232 -6.45 15.29 0.39
C MET A 232 -7.85 15.37 1.03
N THR A 233 -7.93 15.88 2.26
CA THR A 233 -9.20 16.03 2.99
C THR A 233 -9.96 17.28 2.58
N TRP A 234 -9.26 18.37 2.38
CA TRP A 234 -9.79 19.72 2.19
C TRP A 234 -10.82 19.85 1.04
N PRO A 235 -10.63 19.28 -0.18
CA PRO A 235 -11.62 19.38 -1.25
C PRO A 235 -12.97 18.76 -0.87
N TRP A 236 -12.95 17.65 -0.16
CA TRP A 236 -14.17 16.95 0.25
C TRP A 236 -14.99 17.72 1.28
N GLU A 237 -14.35 18.45 2.16
CA GLU A 237 -14.99 19.29 3.16
C GLU A 237 -15.54 20.60 2.55
N ARG A 238 -14.90 21.16 1.51
CA ARG A 238 -15.41 22.33 0.79
C ARG A 238 -16.71 22.02 0.06
N ILE A 239 -16.81 20.87 -0.60
CA ILE A 239 -18.02 20.44 -1.32
C ILE A 239 -19.21 20.24 -0.37
N ARG A 240 -18.95 20.06 0.94
CA ARG A 240 -20.00 19.85 1.95
C ARG A 240 -20.58 21.12 2.55
N ARG A 241 -19.91 22.24 2.44
CA ARG A 241 -20.46 23.50 2.98
C ARG A 241 -21.66 23.87 2.13
N PRO A 242 -22.90 23.88 2.66
CA PRO A 242 -24.02 24.45 1.94
C PRO A 242 -23.67 25.88 1.59
N ALA A 243 -24.03 26.34 0.38
CA ALA A 243 -24.01 27.75 0.07
C ALA A 243 -24.72 28.48 1.20
N LYS A 244 -24.06 29.47 1.83
CA LYS A 244 -24.70 30.33 2.83
C LYS A 244 -26.02 30.80 2.19
N GLN A 245 -27.14 30.43 2.80
CA GLN A 245 -28.44 31.02 2.42
C GLN A 245 -28.24 32.52 2.55
N GLY A 246 -28.36 33.22 1.42
CA GLY A 246 -28.39 34.66 1.40
C GLY A 246 -29.53 35.16 2.33
N PRO A 247 -29.46 36.40 2.81
CA PRO A 247 -30.51 36.94 3.67
C PRO A 247 -31.84 36.81 2.94
N GLN A 248 -32.80 36.20 3.61
CA GLN A 248 -34.19 36.14 3.13
C GLN A 248 -34.68 37.58 3.06
N PRO A 249 -35.23 38.05 1.94
CA PRO A 249 -35.85 39.37 1.90
C PRO A 249 -37.04 39.37 2.85
N VAL A 250 -37.08 40.39 3.72
CA VAL A 250 -38.20 40.68 4.64
C VAL A 250 -39.39 41.17 3.86
#